data_4e73178a6dadd5a65458e39098f313b6
#
_entry.id   4e73178a6dadd5a65458e39098f313b6
#
_cell.length_a   1.000
_cell.length_b   1.000
_cell.length_c   1.000
_cell.angle_alpha   90.00
_cell.angle_beta   90.00
_cell.angle_gamma   90.00
#
_symmetry.space_group_name_H-M   'P 1'
#
loop_
_entity.id
_entity.type
_entity.pdbx_description
1 polymer ?
#
loop_
_entity_poly.entity_id
_entity_poly.type
_entity_poly.pdbx_seq_one_letter_code
_entity_poly.pdbx_strand_id
1 'polypeptide(L)'
;MYLESHDSLPTKCFKLEEMTPDDLKEVLEIEQLSFPTPWSKNIFLRELHSELSKIILVKSDSFEKQRVLGYICIWFVSSEVHILNLACHPDFRGCGIATSLLEHGLFFAFKRGVRKAFLDVRESNKEALALYKKYGFKQIGIRKGYYSDTREDAVVMVLEMESKTFLEKLFCKSQIINRE
;
A
#
# COMPACT_ATOMS: atom_id res chain seq x y z
N MET A 1 -8.56 -40.52 3.05
CA MET A 1 -7.40 -39.60 2.97
C MET A 1 -7.73 -38.57 1.92
N TYR A 2 -8.44 -37.50 2.33
CA TYR A 2 -8.87 -36.42 1.44
C TYR A 2 -7.81 -35.32 1.54
N LEU A 3 -7.13 -35.05 0.42
CA LEU A 3 -6.29 -33.89 0.23
C LEU A 3 -7.23 -32.68 0.03
N GLU A 4 -7.30 -31.81 1.03
CA GLU A 4 -7.94 -30.51 0.87
C GLU A 4 -7.09 -29.70 -0.10
N SER A 5 -7.67 -29.44 -1.26
CA SER A 5 -7.17 -28.53 -2.27
C SER A 5 -7.15 -27.12 -1.68
N HIS A 6 -5.97 -26.50 -1.67
CA HIS A 6 -5.86 -25.05 -1.48
C HIS A 6 -6.67 -24.35 -2.58
N ASP A 7 -7.91 -24.02 -2.27
CA ASP A 7 -8.72 -23.15 -3.10
C ASP A 7 -8.03 -21.79 -3.19
N SER A 8 -7.43 -21.53 -4.35
CA SER A 8 -7.00 -20.21 -4.73
C SER A 8 -8.24 -19.31 -4.76
N LEU A 9 -8.31 -18.33 -3.85
CA LEU A 9 -9.35 -17.32 -3.82
C LEU A 9 -9.52 -16.71 -5.21
N PRO A 10 -10.74 -16.66 -5.75
CA PRO A 10 -11.00 -16.06 -7.05
C PRO A 10 -10.57 -14.59 -7.03
N THR A 11 -9.98 -14.13 -8.10
CA THR A 11 -9.28 -12.84 -8.29
C THR A 11 -10.14 -11.58 -8.11
N LYS A 12 -11.34 -11.66 -7.52
CA LYS A 12 -12.34 -10.58 -7.43
C LYS A 12 -13.11 -10.48 -6.11
N CYS A 13 -12.54 -10.92 -4.99
CA CYS A 13 -13.27 -10.93 -3.72
C CYS A 13 -12.79 -9.90 -2.69
N PHE A 14 -12.34 -8.72 -3.12
CA PHE A 14 -12.01 -7.65 -2.18
C PHE A 14 -12.41 -6.28 -2.71
N LYS A 15 -12.72 -5.37 -1.77
CA LYS A 15 -13.09 -3.98 -2.03
C LYS A 15 -12.00 -3.04 -1.54
N LEU A 16 -11.84 -1.93 -2.24
CA LEU A 16 -11.00 -0.81 -1.82
C LEU A 16 -11.89 0.26 -1.18
N GLU A 17 -11.62 0.59 0.06
CA GLU A 17 -12.41 1.56 0.84
C GLU A 17 -11.48 2.50 1.60
N GLU A 18 -11.97 3.68 1.92
CA GLU A 18 -11.28 4.60 2.82
C GLU A 18 -11.42 4.12 4.27
N MET A 19 -10.34 4.20 5.05
CA MET A 19 -10.34 3.80 6.45
C MET A 19 -11.27 4.66 7.28
N THR A 20 -12.05 4.01 8.14
CA THR A 20 -12.86 4.63 9.19
C THR A 20 -12.30 4.31 10.58
N PRO A 21 -12.73 5.02 11.64
CA PRO A 21 -12.32 4.67 13.01
C PRO A 21 -12.66 3.23 13.43
N ASP A 22 -13.69 2.64 12.86
CA ASP A 22 -14.12 1.27 13.18
C ASP A 22 -13.13 0.21 12.68
N ASP A 23 -12.35 0.53 11.66
CA ASP A 23 -11.33 -0.34 11.06
C ASP A 23 -10.03 -0.36 11.87
N LEU A 24 -9.87 0.57 12.80
CA LEU A 24 -8.59 0.82 13.48
C LEU A 24 -8.04 -0.42 14.19
N LYS A 25 -8.89 -1.25 14.76
CA LYS A 25 -8.46 -2.48 15.46
C LYS A 25 -7.76 -3.45 14.51
N GLU A 26 -8.35 -3.70 13.34
CA GLU A 26 -7.81 -4.65 12.36
C GLU A 26 -6.56 -4.08 11.66
N VAL A 27 -6.53 -2.77 11.42
CA VAL A 27 -5.31 -2.10 10.89
C VAL A 27 -4.15 -2.21 11.87
N LEU A 28 -4.37 -2.01 13.18
CA LEU A 28 -3.35 -2.18 14.21
C LEU A 28 -2.86 -3.63 14.31
N GLU A 29 -3.72 -4.62 14.13
CA GLU A 29 -3.32 -6.02 14.07
C GLU A 29 -2.37 -6.28 12.90
N ILE A 30 -2.71 -5.81 11.71
CA ILE A 30 -1.85 -5.93 10.52
C ILE A 30 -0.50 -5.22 10.75
N GLU A 31 -0.54 -4.04 11.34
CA GLU A 31 0.66 -3.25 11.64
C GLU A 31 1.61 -4.00 12.58
N GLN A 32 1.08 -4.55 13.68
CA GLN A 32 1.85 -5.34 14.64
C GLN A 32 2.46 -6.60 14.04
N LEU A 33 1.75 -7.25 13.11
CA LEU A 33 2.21 -8.46 12.43
C LEU A 33 3.23 -8.16 11.31
N SER A 34 3.30 -6.92 10.84
CA SER A 34 4.08 -6.55 9.66
C SER A 34 5.39 -5.82 9.97
N PHE A 35 5.47 -5.11 11.09
CA PHE A 35 6.61 -4.23 11.40
C PHE A 35 7.20 -4.48 12.77
N PRO A 36 8.54 -4.48 12.90
CA PRO A 36 9.22 -4.60 14.20
C PRO A 36 8.90 -3.44 15.14
N THR A 37 8.72 -2.25 14.58
CA THR A 37 8.34 -1.02 15.30
C THR A 37 7.05 -0.47 14.73
N PRO A 38 5.90 -1.04 15.14
CA PRO A 38 4.61 -0.69 14.58
C PRO A 38 4.18 0.73 14.99
N TRP A 39 3.42 1.38 14.12
CA TRP A 39 2.74 2.63 14.45
C TRP A 39 1.75 2.43 15.58
N SER A 40 1.72 3.41 16.49
CA SER A 40 0.76 3.39 17.59
C SER A 40 -0.65 3.78 17.11
N LYS A 41 -1.64 3.44 17.91
CA LYS A 41 -3.03 3.88 17.72
C LYS A 41 -3.13 5.40 17.51
N ASN A 42 -2.36 6.18 18.25
CA ASN A 42 -2.41 7.64 18.17
C ASN A 42 -1.88 8.18 16.83
N ILE A 43 -0.92 7.49 16.20
CA ILE A 43 -0.45 7.84 14.86
C ILE A 43 -1.59 7.66 13.86
N PHE A 44 -2.24 6.49 13.84
CA PHE A 44 -3.37 6.25 12.93
C PHE A 44 -4.53 7.23 13.14
N LEU A 45 -4.88 7.53 14.40
CA LEU A 45 -5.92 8.51 14.71
C LEU A 45 -5.56 9.91 14.19
N ARG A 46 -4.30 10.31 14.33
CA ARG A 46 -3.82 11.59 13.78
C ARG A 46 -3.92 11.62 12.25
N GLU A 47 -3.51 10.52 11.59
CA GLU A 47 -3.59 10.42 10.13
C GLU A 47 -5.05 10.45 9.65
N LEU A 48 -5.99 9.81 10.36
CA LEU A 48 -7.42 9.85 10.04
C LEU A 48 -8.02 11.26 10.12
N HIS A 49 -7.49 12.13 11.00
CA HIS A 49 -7.96 13.51 11.16
C HIS A 49 -7.19 14.52 10.29
N SER A 50 -6.15 14.08 9.60
CA SER A 50 -5.32 14.95 8.76
C SER A 50 -5.91 15.11 7.38
N GLU A 51 -6.13 16.36 6.95
CA GLU A 51 -6.56 16.67 5.57
C GLU A 51 -5.49 16.31 4.53
N LEU A 52 -4.22 16.21 4.95
CA LEU A 52 -3.10 15.83 4.09
C LEU A 52 -2.97 14.33 3.93
N SER A 53 -3.61 13.55 4.79
CA SER A 53 -3.48 12.10 4.83
C SER A 53 -4.68 11.39 4.21
N LYS A 54 -4.41 10.24 3.60
CA LYS A 54 -5.42 9.31 3.14
C LYS A 54 -4.98 7.89 3.48
N ILE A 55 -5.85 7.15 4.17
CA ILE A 55 -5.63 5.73 4.43
C ILE A 55 -6.66 4.95 3.64
N ILE A 56 -6.19 4.05 2.78
CA ILE A 56 -7.01 3.20 1.92
C ILE A 56 -6.82 1.76 2.37
N LEU A 57 -7.90 1.02 2.47
CA LEU A 57 -7.95 -0.37 2.88
C LEU A 57 -8.35 -1.28 1.71
N VAL A 58 -7.84 -2.49 1.74
CA VAL A 58 -8.44 -3.63 1.05
C VAL A 58 -9.21 -4.43 2.08
N LYS A 59 -10.51 -4.62 1.86
CA LYS A 59 -11.38 -5.45 2.69
C LYS A 59 -11.88 -6.67 1.92
N SER A 60 -12.05 -7.79 2.60
CA SER A 60 -12.69 -8.97 2.02
C SER A 60 -14.14 -8.69 1.66
N ASP A 61 -14.62 -9.27 0.57
CA ASP A 61 -16.03 -9.16 0.12
C ASP A 61 -16.90 -10.30 0.71
N SER A 62 -16.63 -10.70 1.96
CA SER A 62 -17.43 -11.71 2.63
C SER A 62 -18.72 -11.12 3.20
N PHE A 63 -19.85 -11.76 2.88
CA PHE A 63 -21.16 -11.34 3.38
C PHE A 63 -21.31 -11.50 4.90
N GLU A 64 -20.55 -12.40 5.53
CA GLU A 64 -20.69 -12.66 6.97
C GLU A 64 -19.87 -11.70 7.83
N LYS A 65 -18.64 -11.39 7.43
CA LYS A 65 -17.76 -10.43 8.13
C LYS A 65 -16.69 -9.91 7.17
N GLN A 66 -16.75 -8.63 6.85
CA GLN A 66 -15.64 -7.97 6.17
C GLN A 66 -14.41 -7.93 7.08
N ARG A 67 -13.25 -8.27 6.53
CA ARG A 67 -11.96 -8.19 7.21
C ARG A 67 -11.03 -7.28 6.44
N VAL A 68 -10.24 -6.48 7.16
CA VAL A 68 -9.13 -5.72 6.56
C VAL A 68 -8.01 -6.69 6.20
N LEU A 69 -7.63 -6.70 4.92
CA LEU A 69 -6.56 -7.57 4.38
C LEU A 69 -5.24 -6.82 4.19
N GLY A 70 -5.29 -5.50 4.13
CA GLY A 70 -4.14 -4.63 3.99
C GLY A 70 -4.53 -3.17 3.92
N TYR A 71 -3.55 -2.30 4.04
CA TYR A 71 -3.76 -0.85 3.98
C TYR A 71 -2.55 -0.13 3.35
N ILE A 72 -2.80 1.07 2.85
CA ILE A 72 -1.80 2.05 2.45
C ILE A 72 -2.13 3.40 3.08
N CYS A 73 -1.12 4.05 3.66
CA CYS A 73 -1.21 5.43 4.15
C CYS A 73 -0.37 6.34 3.25
N ILE A 74 -0.98 7.39 2.72
CA ILE A 74 -0.34 8.34 1.82
C ILE A 74 -0.55 9.77 2.30
N TRP A 75 0.46 10.63 2.12
CA TRP A 75 0.38 12.07 2.35
C TRP A 75 0.43 12.84 1.06
N PHE A 76 -0.40 13.88 0.97
CA PHE A 76 -0.36 14.89 -0.08
C PHE A 76 0.39 16.11 0.41
N VAL A 77 1.51 16.44 -0.22
CA VAL A 77 2.33 17.60 0.11
C VAL A 77 2.55 18.41 -1.17
N SER A 78 1.85 19.54 -1.31
CA SER A 78 1.90 20.35 -2.53
C SER A 78 1.54 19.52 -3.78
N SER A 79 2.47 19.34 -4.72
CA SER A 79 2.29 18.58 -5.96
C SER A 79 2.84 17.14 -5.88
N GLU A 80 3.12 16.64 -4.69
CA GLU A 80 3.74 15.34 -4.45
C GLU A 80 2.86 14.47 -3.56
N VAL A 81 3.01 13.15 -3.68
CA VAL A 81 2.46 12.17 -2.73
C VAL A 81 3.58 11.38 -2.09
N HIS A 82 3.50 11.18 -0.79
CA HIS A 82 4.43 10.38 0.00
C HIS A 82 3.72 9.13 0.49
N ILE A 83 4.22 7.95 0.14
CA ILE A 83 3.74 6.68 0.70
C ILE A 83 4.43 6.51 2.04
N LEU A 84 3.65 6.65 3.12
CA LEU A 84 4.18 6.58 4.48
C LEU A 84 4.25 5.15 4.99
N ASN A 85 3.23 4.36 4.67
CA ASN A 85 3.13 2.98 5.12
C ASN A 85 2.29 2.15 4.15
N LEU A 86 2.66 0.89 3.95
CA LEU A 86 1.95 -0.10 3.14
C LEU A 86 2.14 -1.47 3.78
N ALA A 87 1.07 -2.09 4.21
CA ALA A 87 1.12 -3.43 4.81
C ALA A 87 -0.04 -4.32 4.36
N CYS A 88 0.25 -5.62 4.32
CA CYS A 88 -0.73 -6.67 4.08
C CYS A 88 -0.68 -7.67 5.23
N HIS A 89 -1.85 -8.14 5.64
CA HIS A 89 -1.94 -9.22 6.62
C HIS A 89 -1.10 -10.43 6.13
N PRO A 90 -0.26 -11.03 6.97
CA PRO A 90 0.65 -12.10 6.56
C PRO A 90 -0.03 -13.24 5.80
N ASP A 91 -1.22 -13.67 6.25
CA ASP A 91 -1.96 -14.79 5.65
C ASP A 91 -2.47 -14.51 4.23
N PHE A 92 -2.49 -13.22 3.82
CA PHE A 92 -2.98 -12.80 2.50
C PHE A 92 -1.88 -12.19 1.62
N ARG A 93 -0.60 -12.36 2.00
CA ARG A 93 0.52 -12.00 1.13
C ARG A 93 0.53 -12.84 -0.14
N GLY A 94 1.09 -12.31 -1.21
CA GLY A 94 1.07 -13.00 -2.51
C GLY A 94 -0.25 -12.92 -3.28
N CYS A 95 -1.36 -12.47 -2.66
CA CYS A 95 -2.68 -12.36 -3.28
C CYS A 95 -2.89 -11.05 -4.08
N GLY A 96 -1.84 -10.26 -4.31
CA GLY A 96 -1.94 -9.01 -5.09
C GLY A 96 -2.46 -7.79 -4.32
N ILE A 97 -2.72 -7.89 -3.01
CA ILE A 97 -3.27 -6.82 -2.18
C ILE A 97 -2.38 -5.59 -2.17
N ALA A 98 -1.06 -5.74 -1.93
CA ALA A 98 -0.12 -4.62 -1.96
C ALA A 98 -0.09 -3.93 -3.33
N THR A 99 -0.19 -4.70 -4.40
CA THR A 99 -0.29 -4.20 -5.77
C THR A 99 -1.54 -3.34 -5.96
N SER A 100 -2.71 -3.84 -5.52
CA SER A 100 -3.98 -3.12 -5.65
C SER A 100 -4.01 -1.84 -4.82
N LEU A 101 -3.46 -1.87 -3.60
CA LEU A 101 -3.34 -0.68 -2.74
C LEU A 101 -2.43 0.37 -3.37
N LEU A 102 -1.27 -0.04 -3.86
CA LEU A 102 -0.32 0.87 -4.51
C LEU A 102 -0.93 1.50 -5.77
N GLU A 103 -1.52 0.68 -6.64
CA GLU A 103 -2.17 1.15 -7.87
C GLU A 103 -3.28 2.16 -7.57
N HIS A 104 -4.15 1.83 -6.61
CA HIS A 104 -5.26 2.70 -6.25
C HIS A 104 -4.77 4.01 -5.64
N GLY A 105 -3.80 3.97 -4.71
CA GLY A 105 -3.22 5.16 -4.11
C GLY A 105 -2.54 6.07 -5.14
N LEU A 106 -1.77 5.50 -6.06
CA LEU A 106 -1.12 6.25 -7.13
C LEU A 106 -2.14 6.82 -8.14
N PHE A 107 -3.17 6.05 -8.51
CA PHE A 107 -4.23 6.53 -9.39
C PHE A 107 -5.01 7.68 -8.75
N PHE A 108 -5.37 7.55 -7.48
CA PHE A 108 -6.04 8.60 -6.72
C PHE A 108 -5.21 9.89 -6.66
N ALA A 109 -3.90 9.78 -6.43
CA ALA A 109 -2.98 10.90 -6.44
C ALA A 109 -2.86 11.53 -7.85
N PHE A 110 -2.71 10.71 -8.89
CA PHE A 110 -2.62 11.17 -10.27
C PHE A 110 -3.86 11.94 -10.71
N LYS A 111 -5.06 11.46 -10.36
CA LYS A 111 -6.34 12.16 -10.62
C LYS A 111 -6.44 13.53 -9.94
N ARG A 112 -5.72 13.73 -8.84
CA ARG A 112 -5.60 15.02 -8.13
C ARG A 112 -4.51 15.94 -8.69
N GLY A 113 -3.91 15.57 -9.80
CA GLY A 113 -2.87 16.38 -10.44
C GLY A 113 -1.46 16.17 -9.88
N VAL A 114 -1.27 15.23 -8.95
CA VAL A 114 0.06 14.85 -8.46
C VAL A 114 0.87 14.20 -9.59
N ARG A 115 2.16 14.52 -9.66
CA ARG A 115 3.07 14.02 -10.70
C ARG A 115 4.29 13.29 -10.17
N LYS A 116 4.52 13.33 -8.86
CA LYS A 116 5.62 12.62 -8.21
C LYS A 116 5.16 11.89 -6.99
N ALA A 117 5.62 10.65 -6.83
CA ALA A 117 5.41 9.85 -5.63
C ALA A 117 6.75 9.49 -5.00
N PHE A 118 6.84 9.62 -3.68
CA PHE A 118 8.03 9.32 -2.88
C PHE A 118 7.73 8.25 -1.85
N LEU A 119 8.75 7.49 -1.49
CA LEU A 119 8.73 6.56 -0.37
C LEU A 119 10.12 6.30 0.19
N ASP A 120 10.15 5.88 1.45
CA ASP A 120 11.32 5.30 2.10
C ASP A 120 11.03 3.82 2.37
N VAL A 121 11.97 2.93 2.04
CA VAL A 121 11.81 1.48 2.22
C VAL A 121 13.08 0.87 2.79
N ARG A 122 12.96 -0.09 3.73
CA ARG A 122 14.11 -0.83 4.29
C ARG A 122 14.89 -1.51 3.17
N GLU A 123 16.20 -1.43 3.23
CA GLU A 123 17.07 -2.10 2.25
C GLU A 123 16.88 -3.62 2.25
N SER A 124 16.54 -4.21 3.39
CA SER A 124 16.24 -5.65 3.53
C SER A 124 14.90 -6.06 2.92
N ASN A 125 13.95 -5.13 2.76
CA ASN A 125 12.62 -5.44 2.23
C ASN A 125 12.64 -5.62 0.70
N LYS A 126 13.21 -6.75 0.26
CA LYS A 126 13.38 -7.05 -1.17
C LYS A 126 12.07 -7.18 -1.93
N GLU A 127 11.02 -7.65 -1.27
CA GLU A 127 9.68 -7.78 -1.87
C GLU A 127 9.07 -6.41 -2.18
N ALA A 128 9.11 -5.48 -1.23
CA ALA A 128 8.63 -4.12 -1.44
C ALA A 128 9.47 -3.38 -2.49
N LEU A 129 10.81 -3.52 -2.44
CA LEU A 129 11.71 -2.95 -3.46
C LEU A 129 11.37 -3.47 -4.87
N ALA A 130 11.09 -4.77 -5.01
CA ALA A 130 10.70 -5.37 -6.28
C ALA A 130 9.36 -4.82 -6.76
N LEU A 131 8.37 -4.69 -5.85
CA LEU A 131 7.07 -4.09 -6.16
C LEU A 131 7.23 -2.66 -6.67
N TYR A 132 7.94 -1.80 -5.94
CA TYR A 132 8.12 -0.39 -6.32
C TYR A 132 8.88 -0.24 -7.64
N LYS A 133 9.97 -0.99 -7.85
CA LYS A 133 10.70 -1.01 -9.13
C LYS A 133 9.81 -1.45 -10.30
N LYS A 134 8.94 -2.42 -10.10
CA LYS A 134 7.96 -2.86 -11.11
C LYS A 134 7.06 -1.71 -11.56
N TYR A 135 6.72 -0.77 -10.66
CA TYR A 135 5.91 0.42 -11.00
C TYR A 135 6.71 1.60 -11.51
N GLY A 136 8.02 1.47 -11.64
CA GLY A 136 8.89 2.49 -12.19
C GLY A 136 9.49 3.43 -11.15
N PHE A 137 9.36 3.12 -9.85
CA PHE A 137 10.11 3.84 -8.83
C PHE A 137 11.60 3.64 -9.03
N LYS A 138 12.35 4.73 -8.93
CA LYS A 138 13.80 4.77 -9.03
C LYS A 138 14.41 5.18 -7.69
N GLN A 139 15.50 4.54 -7.31
CA GLN A 139 16.27 4.95 -6.14
C GLN A 139 16.95 6.28 -6.43
N ILE A 140 16.79 7.23 -5.51
CA ILE A 140 17.42 8.56 -5.59
C ILE A 140 18.38 8.84 -4.43
N GLY A 141 18.37 8.00 -3.39
CA GLY A 141 19.24 8.18 -2.25
C GLY A 141 19.13 7.05 -1.24
N ILE A 142 19.92 7.18 -0.19
CA ILE A 142 19.94 6.31 1.00
C ILE A 142 19.97 7.21 2.22
N ARG A 143 19.09 6.95 3.19
CA ARG A 143 19.13 7.56 4.54
C ARG A 143 19.81 6.58 5.48
N LYS A 144 21.04 6.88 5.89
CA LYS A 144 21.83 6.02 6.77
C LYS A 144 21.20 5.90 8.15
N GLY A 145 21.07 4.63 8.65
CA GLY A 145 20.56 4.33 9.99
C GLY A 145 19.16 4.88 10.27
N TYR A 146 18.34 5.05 9.24
CA TYR A 146 17.00 5.67 9.33
C TYR A 146 16.06 4.90 10.28
N TYR A 147 16.08 3.58 10.20
CA TYR A 147 15.28 2.72 11.05
C TYR A 147 16.01 2.46 12.38
N SER A 148 15.62 3.18 13.42
CA SER A 148 16.29 3.19 14.73
C SER A 148 16.27 1.84 15.45
N ASP A 149 15.28 0.99 15.15
CA ASP A 149 15.11 -0.34 15.75
C ASP A 149 16.21 -1.32 15.31
N THR A 150 16.60 -1.29 14.06
CA THR A 150 17.62 -2.19 13.48
C THR A 150 18.88 -1.46 13.02
N ARG A 151 18.90 -0.11 13.10
CA ARG A 151 19.91 0.77 12.49
C ARG A 151 20.06 0.56 10.98
N GLU A 152 19.03 0.02 10.36
CA GLU A 152 19.00 -0.25 8.93
C GLU A 152 18.82 1.03 8.13
N ASP A 153 19.42 1.05 6.96
CA ASP A 153 19.29 2.14 6.00
C ASP A 153 17.91 2.13 5.33
N ALA A 154 17.40 3.31 4.98
CA ALA A 154 16.26 3.44 4.09
C ALA A 154 16.73 3.78 2.68
N VAL A 155 16.22 3.05 1.70
CA VAL A 155 16.31 3.39 0.28
C VAL A 155 15.21 4.39 -0.02
N VAL A 156 15.62 5.60 -0.45
CA VAL A 156 14.69 6.66 -0.89
C VAL A 156 14.35 6.44 -2.35
N MET A 157 13.07 6.33 -2.67
CA MET A 157 12.62 6.10 -4.04
C MET A 157 11.64 7.16 -4.52
N VAL A 158 11.69 7.46 -5.82
CA VAL A 158 10.78 8.38 -6.50
C VAL A 158 10.17 7.73 -7.74
N LEU A 159 8.91 8.03 -7.98
CA LEU A 159 8.21 7.72 -9.23
C LEU A 159 7.79 9.02 -9.91
N GLU A 160 8.20 9.22 -11.15
CA GLU A 160 7.62 10.22 -12.05
C GLU A 160 6.35 9.63 -12.67
N MET A 161 5.20 10.15 -12.26
CA MET A 161 3.88 9.59 -12.61
C MET A 161 3.46 9.91 -14.06
N GLU A 162 4.24 10.71 -14.77
CA GLU A 162 4.09 10.95 -16.22
C GLU A 162 4.97 10.02 -17.06
N SER A 163 5.75 9.14 -16.41
CA SER A 163 6.62 8.20 -17.13
C SER A 163 5.79 7.21 -17.96
N LYS A 164 6.32 6.86 -19.14
CA LYS A 164 5.69 5.87 -20.02
C LYS A 164 5.39 4.57 -19.29
N THR A 165 6.34 4.08 -18.47
CA THR A 165 6.21 2.85 -17.68
C THR A 165 5.04 2.90 -16.70
N PHE A 166 4.85 4.03 -16.04
CA PHE A 166 3.74 4.22 -15.10
C PHE A 166 2.40 4.26 -15.83
N LEU A 167 2.30 5.08 -16.88
CA LEU A 167 1.07 5.24 -17.65
C LEU A 167 0.63 3.94 -18.34
N GLU A 168 1.54 3.17 -18.92
CA GLU A 168 1.23 1.86 -19.49
C GLU A 168 0.64 0.92 -18.43
N LYS A 169 1.18 0.89 -17.22
CA LYS A 169 0.65 0.04 -16.15
C LYS A 169 -0.68 0.50 -15.61
N LEU A 170 -0.88 1.81 -15.51
CA LEU A 170 -2.12 2.40 -15.02
C LEU A 170 -3.27 2.16 -16.01
N PHE A 171 -3.03 2.38 -17.31
CA PHE A 171 -4.07 2.32 -18.34
C PHE A 171 -4.32 0.91 -18.89
N CYS A 172 -3.34 0.01 -18.85
CA CYS A 172 -3.55 -1.38 -19.26
C CYS A 172 -4.59 -2.11 -18.39
N LYS A 173 -4.72 -1.70 -17.11
CA LYS A 173 -5.72 -2.28 -16.18
C LYS A 173 -7.05 -1.53 -16.15
N SER A 174 -7.08 -0.22 -16.44
CA SER A 174 -8.33 0.54 -16.47
C SER A 174 -9.28 0.10 -17.57
N GLN A 175 -8.79 -0.57 -18.62
CA GLN A 175 -9.63 -1.20 -19.64
C GLN A 175 -10.35 -2.47 -19.14
N ILE A 176 -9.90 -3.05 -18.03
CA ILE A 176 -10.53 -4.22 -17.41
C ILE A 176 -11.67 -3.80 -16.47
N ILE A 177 -11.57 -2.61 -15.86
CA ILE A 177 -12.56 -2.09 -14.91
C ILE A 177 -13.79 -1.49 -15.59
N ASN A 178 -13.66 -1.01 -16.86
CA ASN A 178 -14.76 -0.40 -17.61
C ASN A 178 -15.55 -1.38 -18.50
N ARG A 179 -15.44 -2.68 -18.28
CA ARG A 179 -16.19 -3.71 -19.04
C ARG A 179 -17.27 -4.41 -18.21
N GLU A 180 -17.78 -3.77 -17.17
CA GLU A 180 -19.01 -4.22 -16.46
C GLU A 180 -20.01 -3.09 -16.39
#